data_dd32697df3e68ab8be02a2db10e5e61b
#
_entry.id   dd32697df3e68ab8be02a2db10e5e61b
#
_cell.length_a   1.000
_cell.length_b   1.000
_cell.length_c   1.000
_cell.angle_alpha   90.00
_cell.angle_beta   90.00
_cell.angle_gamma   90.00
#
_symmetry.space_group_name_H-M   'P 1'
#
loop_
_entity.id
_entity.type
_entity.pdbx_description
1 polymer ?
#
loop_
_entity_poly.entity_id
_entity_poly.type
_entity_poly.pdbx_seq_one_letter_code
_entity_poly.pdbx_strand_id
1 'polypeptide(L)'
;MEKIAQASAPRVIKVTDNVYTAVSYALATMIMVETPEGLVIIDTTESLSAAKTITAEFRKITDKPIKVVIYTHNHGDHFRGTKAFFEPGMTVIAHKDFMTEVKLQDARGKSGLIRAAAMFGLINPPAERASMVFRYPVPSRAGLMWEALEPANLVWPNVTFEKTYSFRLGGVKFNLMHAPGETPDQIIVDIPEYKVVCPADNFYASFPNLYTIRGTSSRPVLDWAAAQDKIIALEPEFLVPGHGYPAYGKDTIKEVLENYRDAILHVHKLALDAVQEFKSIDEVVAHAALPPHLASLPYLEESYGCVAYSIRSIYESYVGWFDGNPVNLSPLSRKALGAELLAITGSAEKVLRRADLAQKDGRHQVVLELCEMVLANDPKNRAARLMKIDALLAMSK
;
A
#
# COMPACT_ATOMS: atom_id res chain seq x y z
N MET A 1 16.79 -17.81 5.64
CA MET A 1 15.45 -18.20 5.13
C MET A 1 14.58 -18.85 6.20
N GLU A 2 15.03 -19.81 7.01
CA GLU A 2 14.21 -20.42 8.07
C GLU A 2 13.66 -19.43 9.12
N LYS A 3 14.46 -18.47 9.59
CA LYS A 3 13.99 -17.43 10.54
C LYS A 3 12.92 -16.49 9.93
N ILE A 4 12.99 -16.21 8.63
CA ILE A 4 12.00 -15.39 7.91
C ILE A 4 10.70 -16.18 7.71
N ALA A 5 10.80 -17.47 7.38
CA ALA A 5 9.63 -18.35 7.25
C ALA A 5 8.88 -18.54 8.58
N GLN A 6 9.59 -18.62 9.72
CA GLN A 6 8.98 -18.66 11.05
C GLN A 6 8.34 -17.32 11.46
N ALA A 7 8.96 -16.19 11.09
CA ALA A 7 8.41 -14.85 11.35
C ALA A 7 7.14 -14.57 10.54
N SER A 8 6.97 -15.20 9.38
CA SER A 8 5.81 -15.01 8.48
C SER A 8 4.70 -16.06 8.65
N ALA A 9 4.81 -16.96 9.62
CA ALA A 9 3.77 -17.96 9.85
C ALA A 9 2.47 -17.32 10.36
N PRO A 10 1.31 -17.72 9.82
CA PRO A 10 0.01 -17.23 10.29
C PRO A 10 -0.20 -17.48 11.79
N ARG A 11 -0.55 -16.44 12.53
CA ARG A 11 -0.80 -16.53 13.97
C ARG A 11 -1.72 -15.43 14.48
N VAL A 12 -2.43 -15.71 15.56
CA VAL A 12 -3.14 -14.72 16.35
C VAL A 12 -2.21 -14.24 17.48
N ILE A 13 -1.99 -12.94 17.54
CA ILE A 13 -1.20 -12.29 18.59
C ILE A 13 -2.17 -11.70 19.61
N LYS A 14 -1.98 -12.05 20.88
CA LYS A 14 -2.66 -11.40 21.99
C LYS A 14 -1.92 -10.09 22.30
N VAL A 15 -2.55 -8.97 21.97
CA VAL A 15 -1.98 -7.63 22.19
C VAL A 15 -2.18 -7.19 23.63
N THR A 16 -3.41 -7.33 24.11
CA THR A 16 -3.81 -7.15 25.51
C THR A 16 -4.69 -8.32 25.92
N ASP A 17 -5.23 -8.32 27.16
CA ASP A 17 -6.17 -9.36 27.59
C ASP A 17 -7.42 -9.43 26.74
N ASN A 18 -7.77 -8.34 26.05
CA ASN A 18 -9.03 -8.21 25.31
C ASN A 18 -8.84 -7.85 23.83
N VAL A 19 -7.60 -7.65 23.37
CA VAL A 19 -7.32 -7.27 21.97
C VAL A 19 -6.39 -8.28 21.32
N TYR A 20 -6.80 -8.78 20.15
CA TYR A 20 -6.10 -9.80 19.39
C TYR A 20 -5.98 -9.36 17.94
N THR A 21 -4.86 -9.63 17.31
CA THR A 21 -4.66 -9.39 15.86
C THR A 21 -4.20 -10.65 15.16
N ALA A 22 -4.84 -10.96 14.05
CA ALA A 22 -4.47 -12.08 13.19
C ALA A 22 -3.52 -11.60 12.10
N VAL A 23 -2.26 -12.03 12.17
CA VAL A 23 -1.20 -11.61 11.25
C VAL A 23 -0.78 -12.75 10.32
N SER A 24 -0.37 -12.41 9.10
CA SER A 24 0.13 -13.35 8.07
C SER A 24 -0.89 -14.39 7.57
N TYR A 25 -2.17 -14.27 7.86
CA TYR A 25 -3.24 -15.07 7.25
C TYR A 25 -3.64 -14.54 5.88
N ALA A 26 -3.52 -13.24 5.69
CA ALA A 26 -3.94 -12.49 4.52
C ALA A 26 -2.99 -11.31 4.29
N LEU A 27 -3.30 -10.44 3.34
CA LEU A 27 -2.53 -9.23 3.09
C LEU A 27 -2.66 -8.26 4.27
N ALA A 28 -3.90 -7.91 4.65
CA ALA A 28 -4.17 -7.11 5.83
C ALA A 28 -4.38 -7.98 7.08
N THR A 29 -4.23 -7.37 8.25
CA THR A 29 -4.57 -7.97 9.55
C THR A 29 -6.08 -7.90 9.78
N MET A 30 -6.58 -8.76 10.64
CA MET A 30 -7.93 -8.69 11.19
C MET A 30 -7.82 -8.58 12.70
N ILE A 31 -8.44 -7.56 13.29
CA ILE A 31 -8.30 -7.27 14.70
C ILE A 31 -9.61 -7.60 15.41
N MET A 32 -9.53 -8.35 16.51
CA MET A 32 -10.65 -8.67 17.37
C MET A 32 -10.49 -7.95 18.71
N VAL A 33 -11.53 -7.22 19.11
CA VAL A 33 -11.64 -6.62 20.43
C VAL A 33 -12.77 -7.32 21.17
N GLU A 34 -12.44 -7.96 22.28
CA GLU A 34 -13.40 -8.63 23.14
C GLU A 34 -13.96 -7.66 24.18
N THR A 35 -15.27 -7.63 24.31
CA THR A 35 -15.99 -6.85 25.33
C THR A 35 -16.92 -7.77 26.13
N PRO A 36 -17.46 -7.33 27.27
CA PRO A 36 -18.47 -8.10 28.04
C PRO A 36 -19.70 -8.50 27.23
N GLU A 37 -20.14 -7.69 26.25
CA GLU A 37 -21.39 -7.91 25.50
C GLU A 37 -21.19 -8.52 24.11
N GLY A 38 -19.95 -8.69 23.64
CA GLY A 38 -19.67 -9.23 22.31
C GLY A 38 -18.35 -8.75 21.74
N LEU A 39 -18.16 -9.00 20.46
CA LEU A 39 -16.93 -8.72 19.75
C LEU A 39 -17.09 -7.51 18.82
N VAL A 40 -16.04 -6.71 18.75
CA VAL A 40 -15.81 -5.73 17.67
C VAL A 40 -14.69 -6.25 16.80
N ILE A 41 -14.93 -6.33 15.49
CA ILE A 41 -13.92 -6.68 14.49
C ILE A 41 -13.52 -5.41 13.76
N ILE A 42 -12.21 -5.15 13.68
CA ILE A 42 -11.65 -4.04 12.90
C ILE A 42 -10.92 -4.66 11.71
N ASP A 43 -11.37 -4.31 10.52
CA ASP A 43 -11.01 -4.86 9.21
C ASP A 43 -11.25 -6.37 9.06
N THR A 44 -11.33 -6.86 7.82
CA THR A 44 -11.81 -8.23 7.56
C THR A 44 -11.06 -8.95 6.45
N THR A 45 -9.90 -8.43 6.06
CA THR A 45 -9.05 -8.95 4.98
C THR A 45 -9.64 -8.86 3.57
N GLU A 46 -8.85 -9.30 2.57
CA GLU A 46 -9.20 -9.26 1.14
C GLU A 46 -10.06 -10.43 0.67
N SER A 47 -10.24 -11.49 1.46
CA SER A 47 -10.91 -12.71 0.99
C SER A 47 -11.82 -13.36 2.03
N LEU A 48 -12.91 -13.97 1.52
CA LEU A 48 -13.84 -14.75 2.35
C LEU A 48 -13.15 -15.94 3.03
N SER A 49 -12.26 -16.61 2.32
CA SER A 49 -11.52 -17.76 2.82
C SER A 49 -10.58 -17.39 3.97
N ALA A 50 -9.84 -16.29 3.84
CA ALA A 50 -8.96 -15.79 4.90
C ALA A 50 -9.78 -15.36 6.14
N ALA A 51 -10.82 -14.56 5.95
CA ALA A 51 -11.69 -14.11 7.02
C ALA A 51 -12.36 -15.28 7.76
N LYS A 52 -12.82 -16.32 7.03
CA LYS A 52 -13.36 -17.54 7.63
C LYS A 52 -12.31 -18.27 8.48
N THR A 53 -11.09 -18.42 7.97
CA THR A 53 -9.99 -19.05 8.72
C THR A 53 -9.67 -18.28 9.98
N ILE A 54 -9.52 -16.96 9.89
CA ILE A 54 -9.21 -16.11 11.06
C ILE A 54 -10.35 -16.14 12.07
N THR A 55 -11.60 -16.07 11.61
CA THR A 55 -12.76 -16.16 12.50
C THR A 55 -12.77 -17.50 13.27
N ALA A 56 -12.40 -18.61 12.62
CA ALA A 56 -12.27 -19.90 13.30
C ALA A 56 -11.15 -19.89 14.36
N GLU A 57 -10.03 -19.18 14.11
CA GLU A 57 -8.99 -19.00 15.14
C GLU A 57 -9.50 -18.15 16.33
N PHE A 58 -10.22 -17.07 16.06
CA PHE A 58 -10.82 -16.24 17.10
C PHE A 58 -11.88 -17.01 17.94
N ARG A 59 -12.61 -17.93 17.31
CA ARG A 59 -13.57 -18.81 18.01
C ARG A 59 -12.91 -19.81 18.99
N LYS A 60 -11.60 -20.06 18.88
CA LYS A 60 -10.86 -20.82 19.89
C LYS A 60 -10.59 -20.02 21.16
N ILE A 61 -10.73 -18.69 21.09
CA ILE A 61 -10.50 -17.76 22.20
C ILE A 61 -11.83 -17.45 22.92
N THR A 62 -12.89 -17.19 22.14
CA THR A 62 -14.19 -16.77 22.69
C THR A 62 -15.36 -17.13 21.78
N ASP A 63 -16.50 -17.51 22.38
CA ASP A 63 -17.74 -17.81 21.68
C ASP A 63 -18.71 -16.61 21.61
N LYS A 64 -18.30 -15.44 22.12
CA LYS A 64 -19.14 -14.23 22.12
C LYS A 64 -19.53 -13.84 20.69
N PRO A 65 -20.77 -13.32 20.50
CA PRO A 65 -21.24 -12.89 19.18
C PRO A 65 -20.47 -11.67 18.67
N ILE A 66 -20.19 -11.64 17.35
CA ILE A 66 -19.69 -10.42 16.68
C ILE A 66 -20.87 -9.44 16.57
N LYS A 67 -20.72 -8.26 17.14
CA LYS A 67 -21.76 -7.21 17.16
C LYS A 67 -21.46 -6.08 16.21
N VAL A 68 -20.18 -5.71 16.10
CA VAL A 68 -19.75 -4.56 15.33
C VAL A 68 -18.59 -4.96 14.43
N VAL A 69 -18.61 -4.46 13.20
CA VAL A 69 -17.49 -4.48 12.26
C VAL A 69 -17.14 -3.04 11.93
N ILE A 70 -15.86 -2.70 11.93
CA ILE A 70 -15.35 -1.39 11.57
C ILE A 70 -14.47 -1.55 10.35
N TYR A 71 -14.79 -0.85 9.26
CA TYR A 71 -13.90 -0.71 8.11
C TYR A 71 -13.07 0.55 8.29
N THR A 72 -11.76 0.38 8.28
CA THR A 72 -10.86 1.52 8.45
C THR A 72 -10.78 2.40 7.22
N HIS A 73 -10.85 1.80 6.03
CA HIS A 73 -10.85 2.50 4.75
C HIS A 73 -11.26 1.60 3.56
N ASN A 74 -11.34 2.18 2.38
CA ASN A 74 -11.90 1.58 1.17
C ASN A 74 -11.03 0.54 0.46
N HIS A 75 -9.79 0.27 0.88
CA HIS A 75 -8.97 -0.76 0.24
C HIS A 75 -9.55 -2.16 0.46
N GLY A 76 -9.53 -2.97 -0.61
CA GLY A 76 -10.23 -4.25 -0.63
C GLY A 76 -9.75 -5.25 0.41
N ASP A 77 -8.53 -5.14 0.86
CA ASP A 77 -7.93 -5.99 1.88
C ASP A 77 -8.38 -5.65 3.32
N HIS A 78 -9.19 -4.60 3.50
CA HIS A 78 -9.73 -4.23 4.81
C HIS A 78 -11.21 -4.58 5.00
N PHE A 79 -11.98 -4.83 3.91
CA PHE A 79 -13.43 -5.01 4.06
C PHE A 79 -14.05 -6.19 3.30
N ARG A 80 -13.34 -6.80 2.34
CA ARG A 80 -13.95 -7.78 1.44
C ARG A 80 -14.24 -9.13 2.08
N GLY A 81 -13.65 -9.42 3.24
CA GLY A 81 -13.85 -10.69 3.95
C GLY A 81 -15.12 -10.77 4.80
N THR A 82 -15.80 -9.66 5.06
CA THR A 82 -16.91 -9.57 6.05
C THR A 82 -18.01 -10.60 5.84
N LYS A 83 -18.39 -10.87 4.59
CA LYS A 83 -19.49 -11.81 4.26
C LYS A 83 -19.25 -13.22 4.82
N ALA A 84 -17.99 -13.59 5.10
CA ALA A 84 -17.64 -14.90 5.63
C ALA A 84 -18.26 -15.21 7.02
N PHE A 85 -18.58 -14.15 7.79
CA PHE A 85 -19.13 -14.29 9.16
C PHE A 85 -20.28 -13.32 9.44
N PHE A 86 -20.70 -12.55 8.45
CA PHE A 86 -21.76 -11.56 8.62
C PHE A 86 -23.10 -12.20 8.92
N GLU A 87 -23.76 -11.72 9.97
CA GLU A 87 -25.13 -12.09 10.35
C GLU A 87 -26.03 -10.84 10.35
N PRO A 88 -27.32 -10.99 10.00
CA PRO A 88 -28.29 -9.88 10.12
C PRO A 88 -28.33 -9.31 11.52
N GLY A 89 -28.30 -7.97 11.63
CA GLY A 89 -28.28 -7.26 12.90
C GLY A 89 -26.89 -6.82 13.37
N MET A 90 -25.82 -7.23 12.71
CA MET A 90 -24.49 -6.65 12.94
C MET A 90 -24.45 -5.19 12.48
N THR A 91 -23.78 -4.36 13.28
CA THR A 91 -23.47 -2.98 12.91
C THR A 91 -22.15 -2.95 12.12
N VAL A 92 -22.18 -2.36 10.93
CA VAL A 92 -20.98 -2.16 10.11
C VAL A 92 -20.74 -0.67 9.96
N ILE A 93 -19.60 -0.19 10.45
CA ILE A 93 -19.28 1.23 10.55
C ILE A 93 -18.13 1.57 9.59
N ALA A 94 -18.25 2.70 8.88
CA ALA A 94 -17.18 3.25 8.06
C ALA A 94 -17.30 4.78 7.96
N HIS A 95 -16.29 5.42 7.35
CA HIS A 95 -16.39 6.83 6.96
C HIS A 95 -17.49 7.04 5.91
N LYS A 96 -18.11 8.21 5.86
CA LYS A 96 -19.20 8.51 4.91
C LYS A 96 -18.79 8.36 3.44
N ASP A 97 -17.54 8.64 3.13
CA ASP A 97 -17.01 8.59 1.76
C ASP A 97 -16.55 7.19 1.33
N PHE A 98 -16.54 6.21 2.24
CA PHE A 98 -16.12 4.83 1.98
C PHE A 98 -16.72 4.25 0.70
N MET A 99 -18.04 4.32 0.54
CA MET A 99 -18.72 3.75 -0.63
C MET A 99 -18.37 4.47 -1.93
N THR A 100 -18.13 5.77 -1.87
CA THR A 100 -17.71 6.58 -3.01
C THR A 100 -16.31 6.19 -3.44
N GLU A 101 -15.40 6.05 -2.50
CA GLU A 101 -14.01 5.66 -2.76
C GLU A 101 -13.91 4.22 -3.32
N VAL A 102 -14.70 3.27 -2.78
CA VAL A 102 -14.80 1.91 -3.35
C VAL A 102 -15.21 1.95 -4.82
N LYS A 103 -16.26 2.73 -5.15
CA LYS A 103 -16.74 2.88 -6.54
C LYS A 103 -15.68 3.52 -7.45
N LEU A 104 -14.94 4.52 -6.97
CA LEU A 104 -13.85 5.14 -7.72
C LEU A 104 -12.69 4.15 -7.98
N GLN A 105 -12.39 3.29 -7.02
CA GLN A 105 -11.42 2.21 -7.24
C GLN A 105 -11.91 1.20 -8.28
N ASP A 106 -13.14 0.75 -8.18
CA ASP A 106 -13.72 -0.24 -9.08
C ASP A 106 -13.89 0.31 -10.51
N ALA A 107 -14.05 1.63 -10.68
CA ALA A 107 -14.10 2.30 -11.98
C ALA A 107 -12.83 2.11 -12.83
N ARG A 108 -11.69 1.76 -12.21
CA ARG A 108 -10.45 1.40 -12.93
C ARG A 108 -10.58 0.08 -13.72
N GLY A 109 -11.57 -0.75 -13.40
CA GLY A 109 -11.91 -1.98 -14.11
C GLY A 109 -10.71 -2.91 -14.34
N LYS A 110 -10.64 -3.52 -15.52
CA LYS A 110 -9.54 -4.46 -15.89
C LYS A 110 -8.14 -3.83 -15.76
N SER A 111 -7.99 -2.54 -16.04
CA SER A 111 -6.69 -1.87 -15.93
C SER A 111 -6.20 -1.88 -14.49
N GLY A 112 -7.06 -1.56 -13.53
CA GLY A 112 -6.72 -1.61 -12.12
C GLY A 112 -6.32 -3.02 -11.66
N LEU A 113 -7.07 -4.02 -12.09
CA LEU A 113 -6.80 -5.43 -11.75
C LEU A 113 -5.47 -5.92 -12.32
N ILE A 114 -5.18 -5.64 -13.60
CA ILE A 114 -3.92 -6.05 -14.26
C ILE A 114 -2.74 -5.36 -13.58
N ARG A 115 -2.83 -4.05 -13.30
CA ARG A 115 -1.76 -3.30 -12.64
C ARG A 115 -1.53 -3.78 -11.21
N ALA A 116 -2.59 -4.08 -10.46
CA ALA A 116 -2.48 -4.66 -9.12
C ALA A 116 -1.83 -6.05 -9.19
N ALA A 117 -2.29 -6.92 -10.11
CA ALA A 117 -1.72 -8.25 -10.30
C ALA A 117 -0.23 -8.19 -10.66
N ALA A 118 0.18 -7.23 -11.50
CA ALA A 118 1.59 -7.01 -11.83
C ALA A 118 2.39 -6.53 -10.61
N MET A 119 1.89 -5.53 -9.88
CA MET A 119 2.53 -4.98 -8.69
C MET A 119 2.74 -6.03 -7.59
N PHE A 120 1.76 -6.89 -7.37
CA PHE A 120 1.83 -7.96 -6.36
C PHE A 120 2.42 -9.28 -6.89
N GLY A 121 2.96 -9.30 -8.12
CA GLY A 121 3.55 -10.50 -8.71
C GLY A 121 2.56 -11.63 -8.99
N LEU A 122 1.25 -11.37 -8.97
CA LEU A 122 0.19 -12.38 -9.13
C LEU A 122 0.09 -12.93 -10.55
N ILE A 123 0.69 -12.22 -11.53
CA ILE A 123 0.80 -12.68 -12.93
C ILE A 123 1.85 -13.79 -13.11
N ASN A 124 2.71 -14.00 -12.12
CA ASN A 124 3.74 -15.03 -12.17
C ASN A 124 3.17 -16.39 -11.70
N PRO A 125 3.76 -17.51 -12.14
CA PRO A 125 3.45 -18.82 -11.57
C PRO A 125 3.58 -18.85 -10.06
N PRO A 126 2.77 -19.62 -9.31
CA PRO A 126 2.77 -19.60 -7.84
C PRO A 126 4.14 -19.82 -7.19
N ALA A 127 5.01 -20.63 -7.80
CA ALA A 127 6.37 -20.90 -7.32
C ALA A 127 7.34 -19.70 -7.51
N GLU A 128 6.99 -18.75 -8.38
CA GLU A 128 7.82 -17.61 -8.77
C GLU A 128 7.21 -16.27 -8.32
N ARG A 129 6.15 -16.32 -7.52
CA ARG A 129 5.49 -15.11 -7.00
C ARG A 129 6.35 -14.44 -5.94
N ALA A 130 7.33 -13.68 -6.40
CA ALA A 130 7.94 -12.64 -5.59
C ALA A 130 7.22 -11.33 -5.91
N SER A 131 6.67 -10.68 -4.91
CA SER A 131 6.10 -9.35 -5.09
C SER A 131 7.24 -8.38 -5.43
N MET A 132 7.06 -7.56 -6.47
CA MET A 132 7.96 -6.42 -6.73
C MET A 132 7.95 -5.39 -5.60
N VAL A 133 6.99 -5.47 -4.70
CA VAL A 133 6.73 -4.53 -3.61
C VAL A 133 7.10 -5.10 -2.26
N PHE A 134 6.97 -6.42 -2.08
CA PHE A 134 7.32 -7.06 -0.83
C PHE A 134 8.54 -7.95 -1.08
N ARG A 135 9.63 -7.68 -0.40
CA ARG A 135 10.80 -8.60 -0.34
C ARG A 135 10.45 -9.95 0.31
N TYR A 136 9.21 -10.07 0.80
CA TYR A 136 8.67 -11.28 1.40
C TYR A 136 7.69 -11.97 0.44
N PRO A 137 7.65 -13.30 0.41
CA PRO A 137 6.65 -14.00 -0.38
C PRO A 137 5.26 -13.57 0.10
N VAL A 138 4.47 -13.00 -0.83
CA VAL A 138 3.05 -12.79 -0.58
C VAL A 138 2.45 -14.16 -0.27
N PRO A 139 1.73 -14.33 0.84
CA PRO A 139 1.09 -15.60 1.16
C PRO A 139 0.37 -16.12 -0.09
N SER A 140 0.57 -17.40 -0.42
CA SER A 140 0.01 -18.04 -1.63
C SER A 140 -1.52 -17.89 -1.77
N ARG A 141 -2.16 -17.41 -0.72
CA ARG A 141 -3.60 -17.14 -0.61
C ARG A 141 -4.05 -15.78 -1.19
N ALA A 142 -3.14 -14.85 -1.53
CA ALA A 142 -3.51 -13.61 -2.23
C ALA A 142 -4.16 -13.85 -3.61
N GLY A 143 -4.06 -15.08 -4.17
CA GLY A 143 -4.81 -15.49 -5.35
C GLY A 143 -6.32 -15.62 -5.16
N LEU A 144 -6.82 -15.56 -3.92
CA LEU A 144 -8.24 -15.64 -3.58
C LEU A 144 -8.95 -14.27 -3.57
N MET A 145 -8.26 -13.19 -3.93
CA MET A 145 -8.86 -11.85 -4.08
C MET A 145 -10.06 -11.85 -5.05
N TRP A 146 -10.06 -12.76 -6.03
CA TRP A 146 -11.10 -12.82 -7.05
C TRP A 146 -12.48 -13.21 -6.51
N GLU A 147 -12.56 -14.07 -5.48
CA GLU A 147 -13.83 -14.48 -4.86
C GLU A 147 -14.54 -13.30 -4.16
N ALA A 148 -13.77 -12.38 -3.61
CA ALA A 148 -14.29 -11.22 -2.89
C ALA A 148 -14.69 -10.07 -3.81
N LEU A 149 -14.40 -10.14 -5.12
CA LEU A 149 -14.76 -9.11 -6.09
C LEU A 149 -16.22 -9.20 -6.55
N GLU A 150 -16.91 -10.30 -6.28
CA GLU A 150 -18.33 -10.45 -6.61
C GLU A 150 -19.15 -9.45 -5.78
N PRO A 151 -19.95 -8.56 -6.41
CA PRO A 151 -20.74 -7.55 -5.70
C PRO A 151 -21.67 -8.15 -4.64
N ALA A 152 -22.17 -9.37 -4.85
CA ALA A 152 -23.03 -10.09 -3.91
C ALA A 152 -22.32 -10.49 -2.60
N ASN A 153 -20.99 -10.45 -2.57
CA ASN A 153 -20.18 -10.77 -1.40
C ASN A 153 -19.80 -9.53 -0.58
N LEU A 154 -20.11 -8.33 -1.06
CA LEU A 154 -19.83 -7.10 -0.33
C LEU A 154 -20.89 -6.84 0.75
N VAL A 155 -20.42 -6.52 1.95
CA VAL A 155 -21.28 -6.04 3.04
C VAL A 155 -21.02 -4.54 3.19
N TRP A 156 -22.03 -3.75 2.85
CA TRP A 156 -21.92 -2.30 2.93
C TRP A 156 -22.11 -1.79 4.36
N PRO A 157 -21.44 -0.69 4.74
CA PRO A 157 -21.66 -0.06 6.04
C PRO A 157 -23.14 0.36 6.19
N ASN A 158 -23.71 0.11 7.39
CA ASN A 158 -25.04 0.56 7.77
C ASN A 158 -25.02 1.73 8.75
N VAL A 159 -23.82 2.09 9.25
CA VAL A 159 -23.54 3.31 10.01
C VAL A 159 -22.37 4.02 9.38
N THR A 160 -22.53 5.30 9.10
CA THR A 160 -21.44 6.13 8.56
C THR A 160 -21.30 7.43 9.34
N PHE A 161 -20.10 8.00 9.36
CA PHE A 161 -19.82 9.27 10.03
C PHE A 161 -18.83 10.12 9.22
N GLU A 162 -18.71 11.40 9.55
CA GLU A 162 -17.85 12.34 8.82
C GLU A 162 -16.51 12.62 9.52
N LYS A 163 -16.54 13.10 10.76
CA LYS A 163 -15.32 13.53 11.47
C LYS A 163 -14.97 12.58 12.60
N THR A 164 -15.92 12.33 13.47
CA THR A 164 -15.76 11.47 14.64
C THR A 164 -17.04 10.70 14.90
N TYR A 165 -16.89 9.49 15.41
CA TYR A 165 -18.00 8.68 15.90
C TYR A 165 -17.53 7.93 17.14
N SER A 166 -18.38 7.88 18.16
CA SER A 166 -18.07 7.13 19.37
C SER A 166 -19.25 6.27 19.77
N PHE A 167 -18.95 5.07 20.21
CA PHE A 167 -19.94 4.15 20.78
C PHE A 167 -19.36 3.38 21.96
N ARG A 168 -20.22 2.69 22.70
CA ARG A 168 -19.82 1.73 23.74
C ARG A 168 -20.43 0.37 23.48
N LEU A 169 -19.64 -0.66 23.74
CA LEU A 169 -20.12 -2.04 23.75
C LEU A 169 -19.58 -2.70 25.02
N GLY A 170 -20.46 -3.23 25.86
CA GLY A 170 -20.08 -3.84 27.13
C GLY A 170 -19.23 -2.92 28.03
N GLY A 171 -19.51 -1.62 28.02
CA GLY A 171 -18.78 -0.61 28.80
C GLY A 171 -17.49 -0.09 28.14
N VAL A 172 -16.93 -0.81 27.18
CA VAL A 172 -15.72 -0.40 26.44
C VAL A 172 -16.06 0.67 25.41
N LYS A 173 -15.33 1.78 25.42
CA LYS A 173 -15.50 2.90 24.49
C LYS A 173 -14.64 2.72 23.24
N PHE A 174 -15.21 3.01 22.12
CA PHE A 174 -14.54 3.09 20.81
C PHE A 174 -14.69 4.51 20.28
N ASN A 175 -13.57 5.17 20.00
CA ASN A 175 -13.52 6.47 19.34
C ASN A 175 -12.99 6.28 17.92
N LEU A 176 -13.81 6.56 16.94
CA LEU A 176 -13.46 6.51 15.53
C LEU A 176 -13.21 7.94 15.04
N MET A 177 -12.08 8.19 14.43
CA MET A 177 -11.68 9.54 14.00
C MET A 177 -11.25 9.52 12.55
N HIS A 178 -11.81 10.41 11.76
CA HIS A 178 -11.35 10.63 10.38
C HIS A 178 -9.90 11.14 10.39
N ALA A 179 -9.05 10.43 9.71
CA ALA A 179 -7.62 10.68 9.62
C ALA A 179 -7.12 10.27 8.22
N PRO A 180 -7.38 11.09 7.19
CA PRO A 180 -6.94 10.82 5.84
C PRO A 180 -5.44 10.55 5.79
N GLY A 181 -5.04 9.63 4.93
CA GLY A 181 -3.64 9.25 4.78
C GLY A 181 -3.45 8.40 3.55
N GLU A 182 -3.41 7.08 3.69
CA GLU A 182 -3.31 6.21 2.52
C GLU A 182 -4.52 6.38 1.59
N THR A 183 -5.69 6.63 2.15
CA THR A 183 -6.92 6.99 1.42
C THR A 183 -7.62 8.20 2.04
N PRO A 184 -8.48 8.91 1.27
CA PRO A 184 -9.23 10.06 1.78
C PRO A 184 -10.25 9.70 2.88
N ASP A 185 -10.78 8.48 2.89
CA ASP A 185 -11.80 8.00 3.82
C ASP A 185 -11.24 7.29 5.06
N GLN A 186 -9.92 7.27 5.23
CA GLN A 186 -9.26 6.51 6.29
C GLN A 186 -9.60 7.03 7.69
N ILE A 187 -9.77 6.11 8.63
CA ILE A 187 -10.06 6.40 10.03
C ILE A 187 -9.04 5.72 10.96
N ILE A 188 -8.92 6.28 12.14
CA ILE A 188 -8.21 5.71 13.29
C ILE A 188 -9.25 5.22 14.29
N VAL A 189 -9.01 4.07 14.92
CA VAL A 189 -9.83 3.54 16.02
C VAL A 189 -9.02 3.58 17.30
N ASP A 190 -9.50 4.38 18.28
CA ASP A 190 -8.94 4.50 19.61
C ASP A 190 -9.81 3.76 20.62
N ILE A 191 -9.18 2.97 21.49
CA ILE A 191 -9.82 2.17 22.54
C ILE A 191 -9.17 2.54 23.87
N PRO A 192 -9.61 3.64 24.49
CA PRO A 192 -8.92 4.25 25.66
C PRO A 192 -8.77 3.31 26.85
N GLU A 193 -9.80 2.48 27.14
CA GLU A 193 -9.78 1.56 28.26
C GLU A 193 -8.66 0.51 28.15
N TYR A 194 -8.23 0.21 26.90
CA TYR A 194 -7.16 -0.75 26.64
C TYR A 194 -5.84 -0.08 26.20
N LYS A 195 -5.82 1.26 26.12
CA LYS A 195 -4.70 2.05 25.61
C LYS A 195 -4.21 1.58 24.23
N VAL A 196 -5.14 1.12 23.41
CA VAL A 196 -4.89 0.60 22.06
C VAL A 196 -5.34 1.61 21.02
N VAL A 197 -4.49 1.86 20.04
CA VAL A 197 -4.87 2.58 18.83
C VAL A 197 -4.64 1.68 17.63
N CYS A 198 -5.66 1.58 16.76
CA CYS A 198 -5.54 0.95 15.44
C CYS A 198 -5.44 2.07 14.40
N PRO A 199 -4.25 2.34 13.86
CA PRO A 199 -4.00 3.44 12.92
C PRO A 199 -4.46 3.11 11.50
N ALA A 200 -4.93 1.89 11.25
CA ALA A 200 -5.12 1.33 9.91
C ALA A 200 -3.80 1.38 9.12
N ASP A 201 -3.86 1.89 7.87
CA ASP A 201 -2.71 2.02 6.98
C ASP A 201 -2.02 3.39 7.10
N ASN A 202 -2.41 4.20 8.10
CA ASN A 202 -1.61 5.38 8.44
C ASN A 202 -0.23 5.03 9.00
N PHE A 203 -0.07 3.79 9.46
CA PHE A 203 1.25 3.24 9.83
C PHE A 203 1.35 1.76 9.46
N TYR A 204 2.47 1.37 8.87
CA TYR A 204 2.97 0.02 8.71
C TYR A 204 4.51 0.07 8.63
N ALA A 205 5.19 -1.04 8.95
CA ALA A 205 6.66 -1.07 9.05
C ALA A 205 7.36 -1.11 7.68
N SER A 206 7.15 -0.06 6.88
CA SER A 206 7.82 0.25 5.61
C SER A 206 7.69 1.74 5.34
N PHE A 207 8.55 2.30 4.48
CA PHE A 207 8.32 3.66 3.98
C PHE A 207 6.89 3.77 3.41
N PRO A 208 6.14 4.83 3.76
CA PRO A 208 4.75 4.95 3.36
C PRO A 208 4.59 5.00 1.84
N ASN A 209 3.60 4.25 1.35
CA ASN A 209 3.31 4.19 -0.07
C ASN A 209 2.53 5.43 -0.52
N LEU A 210 3.20 6.60 -0.49
CA LEU A 210 2.60 7.88 -0.86
C LEU A 210 2.12 7.92 -2.32
N TYR A 211 2.66 7.02 -3.16
CA TYR A 211 2.16 6.72 -4.48
C TYR A 211 2.30 5.23 -4.80
N THR A 212 1.23 4.60 -5.26
CA THR A 212 1.25 3.19 -5.65
C THR A 212 1.27 3.00 -7.15
N ILE A 213 2.22 2.18 -7.65
CA ILE A 213 2.41 1.92 -9.10
C ILE A 213 1.23 1.19 -9.76
N ARG A 214 0.34 0.56 -8.98
CA ARG A 214 -0.93 0.03 -9.51
C ARG A 214 -1.90 1.13 -9.95
N GLY A 215 -1.65 2.36 -9.56
CA GLY A 215 -2.46 3.54 -9.85
C GLY A 215 -3.41 3.88 -8.70
N THR A 216 -3.41 5.14 -8.35
CA THR A 216 -4.28 5.73 -7.32
C THR A 216 -4.54 7.19 -7.67
N SER A 217 -5.57 7.78 -7.07
CA SER A 217 -5.68 9.24 -6.96
C SER A 217 -4.50 9.79 -6.16
N SER A 218 -4.24 11.08 -6.26
CA SER A 218 -3.26 11.73 -5.37
C SER A 218 -3.65 11.48 -3.92
N ARG A 219 -2.69 11.02 -3.11
CA ARG A 219 -2.91 10.77 -1.69
C ARG A 219 -2.75 12.06 -0.90
N PRO A 220 -3.52 12.27 0.19
CA PRO A 220 -3.44 13.48 1.02
C PRO A 220 -2.21 13.43 1.94
N VAL A 221 -1.02 13.67 1.37
CA VAL A 221 0.29 13.46 2.02
C VAL A 221 0.43 14.26 3.31
N LEU A 222 0.00 15.54 3.32
CA LEU A 222 0.06 16.37 4.52
C LEU A 222 -0.94 15.92 5.60
N ASP A 223 -2.12 15.46 5.20
CA ASP A 223 -3.08 14.88 6.15
C ASP A 223 -2.53 13.57 6.72
N TRP A 224 -1.81 12.77 5.91
CA TRP A 224 -1.15 11.56 6.39
C TRP A 224 -0.09 11.86 7.44
N ALA A 225 0.72 12.90 7.24
CA ALA A 225 1.66 13.37 8.26
C ALA A 225 0.92 13.84 9.53
N ALA A 226 -0.16 14.63 9.37
CA ALA A 226 -0.98 15.08 10.49
C ALA A 226 -1.71 13.95 11.22
N ALA A 227 -2.01 12.83 10.53
CA ALA A 227 -2.57 11.65 11.17
C ALA A 227 -1.61 11.03 12.19
N GLN A 228 -0.28 11.09 11.96
CA GLN A 228 0.71 10.64 12.95
C GLN A 228 0.61 11.47 14.22
N ASP A 229 0.51 12.80 14.11
CA ASP A 229 0.35 13.67 15.27
C ASP A 229 -0.94 13.39 16.05
N LYS A 230 -2.05 13.07 15.35
CA LYS A 230 -3.30 12.64 15.99
C LYS A 230 -3.10 11.36 16.80
N ILE A 231 -2.38 10.37 16.27
CA ILE A 231 -2.12 9.10 16.96
C ILE A 231 -1.21 9.34 18.19
N ILE A 232 -0.15 10.14 18.02
CA ILE A 232 0.78 10.49 19.10
C ILE A 232 0.05 11.16 20.27
N ALA A 233 -0.90 12.06 19.96
CA ALA A 233 -1.68 12.77 20.98
C ALA A 233 -2.62 11.87 21.79
N LEU A 234 -2.92 10.65 21.31
CA LEU A 234 -3.70 9.65 22.06
C LEU A 234 -2.84 8.87 23.06
N GLU A 235 -1.53 9.00 23.00
CA GLU A 235 -0.58 8.37 23.91
C GLU A 235 -0.76 6.84 24.05
N PRO A 236 -0.85 6.06 22.95
CA PRO A 236 -1.12 4.63 23.03
C PRO A 236 0.05 3.85 23.64
N GLU A 237 -0.28 2.84 24.43
CA GLU A 237 0.67 1.81 24.86
C GLU A 237 0.81 0.69 23.82
N PHE A 238 -0.20 0.54 22.95
CA PHE A 238 -0.29 -0.48 21.92
C PHE A 238 -0.77 0.14 20.62
N LEU A 239 0.03 -0.03 19.57
CA LEU A 239 -0.33 0.36 18.20
C LEU A 239 -0.53 -0.90 17.37
N VAL A 240 -1.74 -1.08 16.82
CA VAL A 240 -2.12 -2.30 16.08
C VAL A 240 -2.46 -1.91 14.63
N PRO A 241 -1.48 -1.99 13.69
CA PRO A 241 -1.67 -1.53 12.32
C PRO A 241 -2.50 -2.48 11.46
N GLY A 242 -2.97 -1.98 10.31
CA GLY A 242 -3.65 -2.77 9.27
C GLY A 242 -2.75 -3.81 8.61
N HIS A 243 -1.43 -3.63 8.66
CA HIS A 243 -0.44 -4.57 8.12
C HIS A 243 0.73 -4.78 9.10
N GLY A 244 1.21 -6.02 9.16
CA GLY A 244 2.38 -6.37 9.95
C GLY A 244 2.08 -6.61 11.42
N TYR A 245 3.00 -6.21 12.29
CA TYR A 245 2.97 -6.54 13.71
C TYR A 245 2.63 -5.33 14.59
N PRO A 246 2.01 -5.56 15.76
CA PRO A 246 1.79 -4.51 16.75
C PRO A 246 3.11 -3.91 17.25
N ALA A 247 3.09 -2.60 17.56
CA ALA A 247 4.16 -1.92 18.29
C ALA A 247 3.71 -1.68 19.75
N TYR A 248 4.68 -1.66 20.65
CA TYR A 248 4.47 -1.66 22.10
C TYR A 248 5.29 -0.55 22.77
N GLY A 249 4.68 0.07 23.78
CA GLY A 249 5.32 1.09 24.61
C GLY A 249 5.15 2.49 24.04
N LYS A 250 4.59 3.39 24.86
CA LYS A 250 4.23 4.77 24.52
C LYS A 250 5.38 5.53 23.85
N ASP A 251 6.59 5.49 24.47
CA ASP A 251 7.73 6.26 23.98
C ASP A 251 8.25 5.70 22.66
N THR A 252 8.32 4.39 22.51
CA THR A 252 8.70 3.71 21.25
C THR A 252 7.72 4.03 20.13
N ILE A 253 6.42 3.97 20.41
CA ILE A 253 5.37 4.28 19.42
C ILE A 253 5.48 5.74 19.00
N LYS A 254 5.68 6.65 19.96
CA LYS A 254 5.86 8.07 19.66
C LYS A 254 7.06 8.29 18.74
N GLU A 255 8.24 7.76 19.09
CA GLU A 255 9.45 7.87 18.27
C GLU A 255 9.25 7.35 16.85
N VAL A 256 8.64 6.17 16.71
CA VAL A 256 8.36 5.55 15.42
C VAL A 256 7.44 6.44 14.57
N LEU A 257 6.37 6.97 15.15
CA LEU A 257 5.41 7.82 14.44
C LEU A 257 5.98 9.21 14.10
N GLU A 258 6.82 9.78 14.97
CA GLU A 258 7.54 11.02 14.68
C GLU A 258 8.48 10.85 13.48
N ASN A 259 9.28 9.78 13.45
CA ASN A 259 10.17 9.48 12.32
C ASN A 259 9.37 9.19 11.04
N TYR A 260 8.24 8.52 11.14
CA TYR A 260 7.36 8.23 10.00
C TYR A 260 6.78 9.51 9.41
N ARG A 261 6.27 10.42 10.26
CA ARG A 261 5.81 11.76 9.89
C ARG A 261 6.92 12.55 9.21
N ASP A 262 8.09 12.58 9.81
CA ASP A 262 9.23 13.38 9.33
C ASP A 262 9.73 12.86 7.97
N ALA A 263 9.68 11.54 7.72
CA ALA A 263 9.95 10.97 6.41
C ALA A 263 8.94 11.44 5.35
N ILE A 264 7.65 11.47 5.68
CA ILE A 264 6.59 11.99 4.79
C ILE A 264 6.83 13.46 4.47
N LEU A 265 7.07 14.29 5.50
CA LEU A 265 7.29 15.72 5.34
C LEU A 265 8.57 16.04 4.57
N HIS A 266 9.63 15.26 4.76
CA HIS A 266 10.86 15.39 3.99
C HIS A 266 10.63 15.18 2.49
N VAL A 267 9.95 14.10 2.12
CA VAL A 267 9.64 13.77 0.73
C VAL A 267 8.71 14.81 0.10
N HIS A 268 7.71 15.27 0.87
CA HIS A 268 6.84 16.36 0.45
C HIS A 268 7.65 17.64 0.18
N LYS A 269 8.58 18.00 1.10
CA LYS A 269 9.43 19.18 0.94
C LYS A 269 10.29 19.10 -0.33
N LEU A 270 10.92 17.95 -0.62
CA LEU A 270 11.72 17.77 -1.83
C LEU A 270 10.89 18.03 -3.10
N ALA A 271 9.65 17.52 -3.14
CA ALA A 271 8.75 17.75 -4.26
C ALA A 271 8.32 19.23 -4.36
N LEU A 272 8.02 19.88 -3.24
CA LEU A 272 7.60 21.28 -3.20
C LEU A 272 8.74 22.23 -3.59
N ASP A 273 9.96 21.99 -3.10
CA ASP A 273 11.15 22.74 -3.51
C ASP A 273 11.39 22.63 -5.03
N ALA A 274 11.20 21.43 -5.60
CA ALA A 274 11.31 21.22 -7.05
C ALA A 274 10.28 22.05 -7.84
N VAL A 275 9.03 22.10 -7.37
CA VAL A 275 7.98 22.94 -7.96
C VAL A 275 8.35 24.43 -7.88
N GLN A 276 8.75 24.92 -6.69
CA GLN A 276 9.03 26.33 -6.47
C GLN A 276 10.28 26.83 -7.22
N GLU A 277 11.26 25.94 -7.39
CA GLU A 277 12.51 26.26 -8.09
C GLU A 277 12.45 25.93 -9.59
N PHE A 278 11.29 25.48 -10.09
CA PHE A 278 11.08 25.08 -11.48
C PHE A 278 12.12 24.05 -11.96
N LYS A 279 12.47 23.10 -11.08
CA LYS A 279 13.41 22.02 -11.39
C LYS A 279 12.71 20.89 -12.15
N SER A 280 13.47 20.23 -13.02
CA SER A 280 13.03 18.99 -13.64
C SER A 280 12.82 17.91 -12.57
N ILE A 281 11.64 17.31 -12.59
CA ILE A 281 11.33 16.22 -11.65
C ILE A 281 12.28 15.02 -11.83
N ASP A 282 12.77 14.75 -13.03
CA ASP A 282 13.71 13.68 -13.32
C ASP A 282 15.06 13.92 -12.65
N GLU A 283 15.53 15.18 -12.64
CA GLU A 283 16.78 15.57 -11.95
C GLU A 283 16.64 15.43 -10.45
N VAL A 284 15.50 15.83 -9.89
CA VAL A 284 15.25 15.74 -8.44
C VAL A 284 15.21 14.29 -7.98
N VAL A 285 14.46 13.42 -8.66
CA VAL A 285 14.32 12.02 -8.24
C VAL A 285 15.61 11.21 -8.44
N ALA A 286 16.51 11.62 -9.35
CA ALA A 286 17.79 10.96 -9.53
C ALA A 286 18.70 11.00 -8.31
N HIS A 287 18.48 11.98 -7.42
CA HIS A 287 19.27 12.22 -6.21
C HIS A 287 18.43 12.18 -4.93
N ALA A 288 17.14 11.84 -5.04
CA ALA A 288 16.22 11.82 -3.93
C ALA A 288 16.49 10.64 -2.99
N ALA A 289 16.66 10.93 -1.71
CA ALA A 289 16.80 9.92 -0.67
C ALA A 289 16.29 10.48 0.66
N LEU A 290 15.93 9.60 1.58
CA LEU A 290 15.73 10.00 2.98
C LEU A 290 17.05 10.44 3.61
N PRO A 291 17.02 11.37 4.59
CA PRO A 291 18.21 11.70 5.39
C PRO A 291 18.77 10.44 6.07
N PRO A 292 20.08 10.34 6.30
CA PRO A 292 20.73 9.12 6.83
C PRO A 292 20.10 8.58 8.11
N HIS A 293 19.66 9.46 9.03
CA HIS A 293 19.02 9.05 10.28
C HIS A 293 17.66 8.40 10.09
N LEU A 294 16.90 8.76 9.03
CA LEU A 294 15.64 8.12 8.67
C LEU A 294 15.86 6.90 7.77
N ALA A 295 16.78 6.99 6.80
CA ALA A 295 17.09 5.90 5.87
C ALA A 295 17.63 4.64 6.57
N SER A 296 18.24 4.77 7.74
CA SER A 296 18.75 3.65 8.53
C SER A 296 17.68 2.90 9.33
N LEU A 297 16.46 3.44 9.43
CA LEU A 297 15.39 2.87 10.24
C LEU A 297 14.69 1.73 9.50
N PRO A 298 14.61 0.51 10.07
CA PRO A 298 14.09 -0.65 9.36
C PRO A 298 12.60 -0.52 8.99
N TYR A 299 11.84 0.28 9.74
CA TYR A 299 10.44 0.56 9.45
C TYR A 299 10.22 1.70 8.45
N LEU A 300 11.29 2.25 7.88
CA LEU A 300 11.26 3.20 6.75
C LEU A 300 11.99 2.66 5.51
N GLU A 301 12.28 1.36 5.48
CA GLU A 301 12.82 0.71 4.28
C GLU A 301 11.82 0.82 3.12
N GLU A 302 12.30 1.15 1.92
CA GLU A 302 11.48 1.27 0.70
C GLU A 302 11.04 -0.10 0.16
N SER A 303 10.40 -0.91 1.01
CA SER A 303 9.92 -2.25 0.64
C SER A 303 8.48 -2.22 0.09
N TYR A 304 7.73 -1.15 0.31
CA TYR A 304 6.38 -0.93 -0.23
C TYR A 304 6.23 0.44 -0.88
N GLY A 305 6.41 1.53 -0.15
CA GLY A 305 6.54 2.87 -0.72
C GLY A 305 7.93 3.09 -1.32
N CYS A 306 8.04 4.08 -2.21
CA CYS A 306 9.30 4.47 -2.83
C CYS A 306 9.42 5.99 -2.85
N VAL A 307 10.53 6.51 -2.36
CA VAL A 307 10.79 7.97 -2.28
C VAL A 307 10.67 8.62 -3.65
N ALA A 308 11.34 8.06 -4.66
CA ALA A 308 11.33 8.61 -6.02
C ALA A 308 9.92 8.68 -6.63
N TYR A 309 9.11 7.63 -6.46
CA TYR A 309 7.75 7.58 -6.99
C TYR A 309 6.82 8.53 -6.23
N SER A 310 7.04 8.66 -4.93
CA SER A 310 6.31 9.58 -4.07
C SER A 310 6.53 11.03 -4.48
N ILE A 311 7.79 11.43 -4.70
CA ILE A 311 8.14 12.79 -5.16
C ILE A 311 7.46 13.10 -6.49
N ARG A 312 7.49 12.19 -7.47
CA ARG A 312 6.79 12.39 -8.74
C ARG A 312 5.30 12.64 -8.55
N SER A 313 4.64 11.82 -7.75
CA SER A 313 3.21 11.95 -7.50
C SER A 313 2.85 13.24 -6.78
N ILE A 314 3.65 13.65 -5.80
CA ILE A 314 3.46 14.90 -5.07
C ILE A 314 3.69 16.09 -6.01
N TYR A 315 4.76 16.07 -6.80
CA TYR A 315 5.04 17.11 -7.81
C TYR A 315 3.86 17.29 -8.77
N GLU A 316 3.38 16.17 -9.36
CA GLU A 316 2.21 16.19 -10.25
C GLU A 316 0.93 16.68 -9.57
N SER A 317 0.77 16.45 -8.26
CA SER A 317 -0.41 16.94 -7.53
C SER A 317 -0.46 18.46 -7.43
N TYR A 318 0.69 19.13 -7.52
CA TYR A 318 0.79 20.60 -7.51
C TYR A 318 0.68 21.23 -8.90
N VAL A 319 1.31 20.63 -9.91
CA VAL A 319 1.44 21.26 -11.23
C VAL A 319 0.80 20.46 -12.37
N GLY A 320 0.27 19.28 -12.09
CA GLY A 320 -0.27 18.38 -13.11
C GLY A 320 0.83 17.64 -13.87
N TRP A 321 0.44 16.96 -14.94
CA TRP A 321 1.33 16.10 -15.71
C TRP A 321 2.30 16.87 -16.63
N PHE A 322 2.01 18.14 -16.92
CA PHE A 322 2.83 18.95 -17.83
C PHE A 322 4.03 19.56 -17.10
N ASP A 323 5.21 19.22 -17.54
CA ASP A 323 6.50 19.61 -16.94
C ASP A 323 7.03 20.99 -17.39
N GLY A 324 6.26 21.76 -18.17
CA GLY A 324 6.67 23.07 -18.69
C GLY A 324 7.44 22.99 -20.03
N ASN A 325 7.85 21.80 -20.49
CA ASN A 325 8.53 21.63 -21.78
C ASN A 325 7.54 21.43 -22.92
N PRO A 326 7.44 22.37 -23.89
CA PRO A 326 6.51 22.25 -25.01
C PRO A 326 6.59 20.94 -25.82
N VAL A 327 7.74 20.29 -25.84
CA VAL A 327 7.92 18.98 -26.51
C VAL A 327 7.02 17.91 -25.91
N ASN A 328 6.75 18.00 -24.58
CA ASN A 328 5.95 17.03 -23.86
C ASN A 328 4.43 17.32 -23.88
N LEU A 329 3.98 18.41 -24.57
CA LEU A 329 2.55 18.64 -24.81
C LEU A 329 1.97 17.62 -25.82
N SER A 330 2.77 17.22 -26.82
CA SER A 330 2.36 16.27 -27.86
C SER A 330 3.52 15.33 -28.20
N PRO A 331 3.96 14.50 -27.26
CA PRO A 331 5.13 13.65 -27.46
C PRO A 331 4.85 12.60 -28.54
N LEU A 332 5.88 12.22 -29.26
CA LEU A 332 5.81 11.08 -30.16
C LEU A 332 5.45 9.80 -29.38
N SER A 333 4.67 8.93 -30.01
CA SER A 333 4.48 7.59 -29.44
C SER A 333 5.84 6.86 -29.35
N ARG A 334 5.98 5.92 -28.40
CA ARG A 334 7.18 5.08 -28.27
C ARG A 334 7.55 4.41 -29.62
N LYS A 335 6.55 3.99 -30.39
CA LYS A 335 6.75 3.41 -31.73
C LYS A 335 7.34 4.42 -32.72
N ALA A 336 6.80 5.63 -32.76
CA ALA A 336 7.30 6.67 -33.64
C ALA A 336 8.72 7.11 -33.25
N LEU A 337 8.96 7.36 -31.97
CA LEU A 337 10.30 7.70 -31.47
C LEU A 337 11.32 6.59 -31.73
N GLY A 338 10.91 5.31 -31.54
CA GLY A 338 11.76 4.17 -31.87
C GLY A 338 12.07 4.05 -33.37
N ALA A 339 11.10 4.38 -34.24
CA ALA A 339 11.35 4.41 -35.70
C ALA A 339 12.39 5.46 -36.08
N GLU A 340 12.32 6.66 -35.50
CA GLU A 340 13.34 7.71 -35.73
C GLU A 340 14.71 7.28 -35.21
N LEU A 341 14.81 6.66 -34.05
CA LEU A 341 16.05 6.11 -33.51
C LEU A 341 16.65 5.04 -34.45
N LEU A 342 15.83 4.14 -34.98
CA LEU A 342 16.25 3.12 -35.91
C LEU A 342 16.72 3.74 -37.28
N ALA A 343 16.05 4.79 -37.73
CA ALA A 343 16.47 5.52 -38.95
C ALA A 343 17.84 6.20 -38.77
N ILE A 344 18.07 6.84 -37.62
CA ILE A 344 19.34 7.51 -37.27
C ILE A 344 20.47 6.47 -37.13
N THR A 345 20.23 5.36 -36.44
CA THR A 345 21.24 4.34 -36.18
C THR A 345 21.41 3.35 -37.32
N GLY A 346 20.43 3.24 -38.20
CA GLY A 346 20.39 2.37 -39.36
C GLY A 346 19.95 0.92 -39.09
N SER A 347 19.95 0.44 -37.84
CA SER A 347 19.41 -0.89 -37.50
C SER A 347 19.21 -1.12 -36.01
N ALA A 348 18.31 -2.07 -35.67
CA ALA A 348 18.05 -2.52 -34.30
C ALA A 348 19.32 -3.12 -33.66
N GLU A 349 20.15 -3.83 -34.42
CA GLU A 349 21.39 -4.43 -33.90
C GLU A 349 22.38 -3.36 -33.41
N LYS A 350 22.44 -2.20 -34.05
CA LYS A 350 23.30 -1.10 -33.56
C LYS A 350 22.77 -0.50 -32.28
N VAL A 351 21.43 -0.37 -32.12
CA VAL A 351 20.80 0.07 -30.88
C VAL A 351 21.08 -0.95 -29.75
N LEU A 352 20.91 -2.24 -30.03
CA LEU A 352 21.16 -3.30 -29.05
C LEU A 352 22.64 -3.43 -28.65
N ARG A 353 23.59 -3.20 -29.60
CA ARG A 353 25.01 -3.09 -29.22
C ARG A 353 25.28 -1.93 -28.25
N ARG A 354 24.60 -0.81 -28.43
CA ARG A 354 24.71 0.31 -27.47
C ARG A 354 24.09 -0.03 -26.11
N ALA A 355 22.99 -0.77 -26.10
CA ALA A 355 22.37 -1.30 -24.88
C ALA A 355 23.30 -2.28 -24.16
N ASP A 356 23.98 -3.20 -24.87
CA ASP A 356 24.96 -4.13 -24.28
C ASP A 356 26.13 -3.39 -23.61
N LEU A 357 26.65 -2.35 -24.23
CA LEU A 357 27.68 -1.51 -23.62
C LEU A 357 27.13 -0.82 -22.33
N ALA A 358 25.91 -0.29 -22.39
CA ALA A 358 25.28 0.31 -21.22
C ALA A 358 25.05 -0.72 -20.08
N GLN A 359 24.72 -1.97 -20.42
CA GLN A 359 24.57 -3.06 -19.44
C GLN A 359 25.90 -3.35 -18.73
N LYS A 360 27.00 -3.42 -19.48
CA LYS A 360 28.34 -3.62 -18.93
C LYS A 360 28.81 -2.50 -18.02
N ASP A 361 28.36 -1.26 -18.31
CA ASP A 361 28.63 -0.07 -17.50
C ASP A 361 27.67 0.08 -16.30
N GLY A 362 26.74 -0.86 -16.08
CA GLY A 362 25.72 -0.79 -15.00
C GLY A 362 24.62 0.24 -15.23
N ARG A 363 24.52 0.83 -16.45
CA ARG A 363 23.49 1.83 -16.79
C ARG A 363 22.19 1.16 -17.24
N HIS A 364 21.56 0.42 -16.32
CA HIS A 364 20.41 -0.46 -16.61
C HIS A 364 19.19 0.30 -17.15
N GLN A 365 18.91 1.52 -16.65
CA GLN A 365 17.81 2.32 -17.19
C GLN A 365 18.01 2.68 -18.68
N VAL A 366 19.25 2.95 -19.10
CA VAL A 366 19.57 3.16 -20.52
C VAL A 366 19.27 1.91 -21.35
N VAL A 367 19.58 0.73 -20.81
CA VAL A 367 19.24 -0.55 -21.46
C VAL A 367 17.74 -0.68 -21.65
N LEU A 368 16.95 -0.38 -20.62
CA LEU A 368 15.48 -0.45 -20.69
C LEU A 368 14.92 0.48 -21.77
N GLU A 369 15.38 1.74 -21.81
CA GLU A 369 14.91 2.72 -22.80
C GLU A 369 15.26 2.30 -24.24
N LEU A 370 16.51 1.87 -24.49
CA LEU A 370 16.92 1.43 -25.81
C LEU A 370 16.21 0.15 -26.28
N CYS A 371 16.04 -0.82 -25.36
CA CYS A 371 15.29 -2.04 -25.67
C CYS A 371 13.81 -1.73 -25.94
N GLU A 372 13.21 -0.80 -25.19
CA GLU A 372 11.81 -0.39 -25.41
C GLU A 372 11.59 0.23 -26.78
N MET A 373 12.52 1.05 -27.28
CA MET A 373 12.44 1.65 -28.62
C MET A 373 12.49 0.58 -29.73
N VAL A 374 13.30 -0.47 -29.54
CA VAL A 374 13.34 -1.61 -30.47
C VAL A 374 12.03 -2.42 -30.39
N LEU A 375 11.58 -2.74 -29.18
CA LEU A 375 10.37 -3.56 -28.94
C LEU A 375 9.08 -2.85 -29.39
N ALA A 376 9.03 -1.54 -29.34
CA ALA A 376 7.89 -0.76 -29.84
C ALA A 376 7.68 -0.93 -31.35
N ASN A 377 8.74 -1.23 -32.12
CA ASN A 377 8.71 -1.49 -33.58
C ASN A 377 8.70 -2.97 -33.89
N ASP A 378 9.43 -3.80 -33.16
CA ASP A 378 9.45 -5.26 -33.24
C ASP A 378 9.21 -5.91 -31.89
N PRO A 379 7.92 -6.10 -31.49
CA PRO A 379 7.59 -6.69 -30.20
C PRO A 379 8.09 -8.13 -30.00
N LYS A 380 8.51 -8.81 -31.08
CA LYS A 380 9.03 -10.19 -31.03
C LYS A 380 10.55 -10.26 -30.97
N ASN A 381 11.25 -9.13 -30.97
CA ASN A 381 12.71 -9.10 -30.92
C ASN A 381 13.24 -9.78 -29.66
N ARG A 382 13.76 -10.99 -29.82
CA ARG A 382 14.21 -11.84 -28.71
C ARG A 382 15.39 -11.23 -27.96
N ALA A 383 16.34 -10.64 -28.68
CA ALA A 383 17.52 -10.05 -28.06
C ALA A 383 17.14 -8.87 -27.15
N ALA A 384 16.28 -7.95 -27.63
CA ALA A 384 15.79 -6.84 -26.84
C ALA A 384 15.01 -7.30 -25.60
N ARG A 385 14.19 -8.34 -25.71
CA ARG A 385 13.46 -8.90 -24.57
C ARG A 385 14.40 -9.46 -23.50
N LEU A 386 15.39 -10.25 -23.89
CA LEU A 386 16.37 -10.82 -22.94
C LEU A 386 17.18 -9.74 -22.25
N MET A 387 17.71 -8.77 -22.99
CA MET A 387 18.45 -7.66 -22.40
C MET A 387 17.59 -6.82 -21.43
N LYS A 388 16.32 -6.60 -21.78
CA LYS A 388 15.36 -5.91 -20.89
C LYS A 388 15.15 -6.70 -19.58
N ILE A 389 15.02 -8.03 -19.67
CA ILE A 389 14.90 -8.91 -18.48
C ILE A 389 16.15 -8.81 -17.61
N ASP A 390 17.35 -8.95 -18.21
CA ASP A 390 18.61 -8.90 -17.48
C ASP A 390 18.82 -7.56 -16.76
N ALA A 391 18.44 -6.44 -17.43
CA ALA A 391 18.51 -5.12 -16.83
C ALA A 391 17.53 -4.98 -15.64
N LEU A 392 16.27 -5.46 -15.77
CA LEU A 392 15.30 -5.46 -14.68
C LEU A 392 15.77 -6.31 -13.49
N LEU A 393 16.33 -7.50 -13.74
CA LEU A 393 16.88 -8.36 -12.68
C LEU A 393 18.09 -7.72 -11.98
N ALA A 394 18.91 -6.96 -12.71
CA ALA A 394 20.03 -6.22 -12.11
C ALA A 394 19.58 -5.07 -11.21
N MET A 395 18.48 -4.40 -11.58
CA MET A 395 17.88 -3.30 -10.79
C MET A 395 17.09 -3.80 -9.56
N SER A 396 16.71 -5.07 -9.52
CA SER A 396 15.96 -5.65 -8.40
C SER A 396 16.84 -6.16 -7.24
N LYS A 397 18.15 -6.05 -7.38
CA LYS A 397 19.16 -6.41 -6.37
C LYS A 397 19.57 -5.20 -5.54
#